data_be69c0fffee0a1a0179541d2d66389c7
#
_entry.id   be69c0fffee0a1a0179541d2d66389c7
#
_cell.length_a   1.000
_cell.length_b   1.000
_cell.length_c   1.000
_cell.angle_alpha   90.00
_cell.angle_beta   90.00
_cell.angle_gamma   90.00
#
_symmetry.space_group_name_H-M   'P 1'
#
loop_
_entity.id
_entity.type
_entity.pdbx_description
1 polymer ?
#
loop_
_entity_poly.entity_id
_entity_poly.type
_entity_poly.pdbx_seq_one_letter_code
_entity_poly.pdbx_strand_id
1 'polypeptide(L)'
;VTGVQTCALPIWLGLSLKGYKSMVEMQFADFVSCGFNQIVNNLAKLHYRWGEPADVVVRLPAGAGTQAGPFHSQTNESWFAHVPGLKIVYPSNPFDAKGLLLTAFADPNPVLYFEHKFLYRSTEGLVPESYYKIPFGKAALVNEGTQLSIITYGLGVHWAKEVCEELSLKADILDLRTLVPLDYESIEETVRKTNRVCV
;
A
#
# COMPACT_ATOMS: atom_id res chain seq x y z
N VAL A 1 -8.76 -24.28 -6.05
CA VAL A 1 -8.32 -22.87 -6.02
C VAL A 1 -7.46 -22.62 -4.79
N THR A 2 -7.91 -23.00 -3.60
CA THR A 2 -7.19 -22.74 -2.33
C THR A 2 -5.81 -23.38 -2.25
N GLY A 3 -5.62 -24.59 -2.78
CA GLY A 3 -4.32 -25.28 -2.76
C GLY A 3 -3.23 -24.56 -3.55
N VAL A 4 -3.57 -23.94 -4.67
CA VAL A 4 -2.61 -23.19 -5.50
C VAL A 4 -2.13 -21.93 -4.79
N GLN A 5 -3.02 -21.19 -4.17
CA GLN A 5 -2.66 -19.96 -3.43
C GLN A 5 -1.81 -20.26 -2.19
N THR A 6 -2.11 -21.34 -1.47
CA THR A 6 -1.31 -21.77 -0.31
C THR A 6 0.10 -22.19 -0.72
N CYS A 7 0.29 -22.77 -1.89
CA CYS A 7 1.61 -23.18 -2.40
C CYS A 7 2.39 -22.05 -3.07
N ALA A 8 1.71 -21.01 -3.57
CA ALA A 8 2.37 -19.94 -4.31
C ALA A 8 3.41 -19.20 -3.46
N LEU A 9 3.04 -18.69 -2.29
CA LEU A 9 3.95 -17.91 -1.44
C LEU A 9 5.22 -18.66 -1.01
N PRO A 10 5.18 -19.95 -0.59
CA PRO A 10 6.40 -20.72 -0.35
C PRO A 10 7.30 -20.85 -1.58
N ILE A 11 6.73 -20.98 -2.78
CA ILE A 11 7.49 -21.03 -4.03
C ILE A 11 8.21 -19.72 -4.28
N TRP A 12 7.51 -18.58 -4.17
CA TRP A 12 8.12 -17.26 -4.37
C TRP A 12 9.18 -16.93 -3.32
N LEU A 13 8.97 -17.33 -2.07
CA LEU A 13 10.00 -17.23 -1.05
C LEU A 13 11.23 -18.07 -1.42
N GLY A 14 11.02 -19.30 -1.87
CA GLY A 14 12.10 -20.17 -2.33
C GLY A 14 12.88 -19.58 -3.53
N LEU A 15 12.20 -18.93 -4.47
CA LEU A 15 12.83 -18.21 -5.57
C LEU A 15 13.65 -17.01 -5.07
N SER A 16 13.11 -16.23 -4.11
CA SER A 16 13.84 -15.13 -3.49
C SER A 16 15.15 -15.61 -2.84
N LEU A 17 15.12 -16.70 -2.09
CA LEU A 17 16.32 -17.33 -1.50
C LEU A 17 17.34 -17.81 -2.55
N LYS A 18 16.91 -17.98 -3.80
CA LYS A 18 17.80 -18.28 -4.96
C LYS A 18 18.22 -17.03 -5.72
N GLY A 19 17.93 -15.83 -5.22
CA GLY A 19 18.32 -14.56 -5.82
C GLY A 19 17.37 -14.06 -6.92
N TYR A 20 16.18 -14.65 -7.08
CA TYR A 20 15.20 -14.16 -8.03
C TYR A 20 14.27 -13.14 -7.37
N LYS A 21 14.15 -11.96 -7.98
CA LYS A 21 13.11 -10.99 -7.60
C LYS A 21 11.75 -11.50 -8.05
N SER A 22 10.83 -11.59 -7.12
CA SER A 22 9.53 -12.21 -7.35
C SER A 22 8.36 -11.29 -7.02
N MET A 23 7.32 -11.34 -7.86
CA MET A 23 6.03 -10.77 -7.52
C MET A 23 4.95 -11.86 -7.59
N VAL A 24 4.12 -11.92 -6.58
CA VAL A 24 2.93 -12.78 -6.52
C VAL A 24 1.70 -11.91 -6.35
N GLU A 25 0.65 -12.20 -7.10
CA GLU A 25 -0.64 -11.52 -6.97
C GLU A 25 -1.66 -12.42 -6.27
N MET A 26 -2.34 -11.88 -5.29
CA MET A 26 -3.54 -12.46 -4.69
C MET A 26 -4.75 -11.81 -5.35
N GLN A 27 -5.48 -12.57 -6.13
CA GLN A 27 -6.66 -12.08 -6.84
C GLN A 27 -7.95 -12.60 -6.16
N PHE A 28 -8.46 -11.87 -5.14
CA PHE A 28 -8.04 -10.51 -4.70
C PHE A 28 -7.40 -10.56 -3.31
N ALA A 29 -7.15 -9.39 -2.68
CA ALA A 29 -6.63 -9.29 -1.31
C ALA A 29 -7.44 -10.10 -0.28
N ASP A 30 -8.74 -10.30 -0.51
CA ASP A 30 -9.64 -11.16 0.26
C ASP A 30 -9.08 -12.58 0.46
N PHE A 31 -8.37 -13.11 -0.53
CA PHE A 31 -7.80 -14.46 -0.49
C PHE A 31 -6.42 -14.54 0.16
N VAL A 32 -5.89 -13.42 0.63
CA VAL A 32 -4.59 -13.40 1.35
C VAL A 32 -4.62 -14.24 2.61
N SER A 33 -5.81 -14.49 3.17
CA SER A 33 -6.01 -15.41 4.30
C SER A 33 -5.46 -16.82 4.03
N CYS A 34 -5.50 -17.29 2.78
CA CYS A 34 -4.92 -18.58 2.38
C CYS A 34 -3.38 -18.58 2.44
N GLY A 35 -2.74 -17.41 2.37
CA GLY A 35 -1.29 -17.22 2.46
C GLY A 35 -0.83 -16.57 3.76
N PHE A 36 -1.73 -16.29 4.69
CA PHE A 36 -1.45 -15.49 5.88
C PHE A 36 -0.26 -16.00 6.68
N ASN A 37 -0.23 -17.31 6.97
CA ASN A 37 0.89 -17.93 7.69
C ASN A 37 2.24 -17.71 6.98
N GLN A 38 2.27 -17.80 5.66
CA GLN A 38 3.50 -17.63 4.88
C GLN A 38 4.00 -16.19 4.93
N ILE A 39 3.09 -15.23 4.94
CA ILE A 39 3.42 -13.81 5.04
C ILE A 39 3.94 -13.50 6.46
N VAL A 40 3.17 -13.81 7.49
CA VAL A 40 3.46 -13.36 8.87
C VAL A 40 4.54 -14.18 9.58
N ASN A 41 4.69 -15.46 9.25
CA ASN A 41 5.66 -16.34 9.92
C ASN A 41 6.91 -16.63 9.08
N ASN A 42 6.84 -16.56 7.77
CA ASN A 42 7.99 -16.84 6.93
C ASN A 42 8.56 -15.53 6.31
N LEU A 43 7.83 -14.83 5.44
CA LEU A 43 8.34 -13.62 4.79
C LEU A 43 8.78 -12.56 5.82
N ALA A 44 7.92 -12.24 6.77
CA ALA A 44 8.18 -11.18 7.75
C ALA A 44 9.38 -11.46 8.67
N LYS A 45 9.67 -12.74 8.95
CA LYS A 45 10.66 -13.12 9.97
C LYS A 45 11.97 -13.66 9.41
N LEU A 46 12.05 -13.89 8.11
CA LEU A 46 13.21 -14.52 7.49
C LEU A 46 14.50 -13.74 7.78
N HIS A 47 14.48 -12.43 7.50
CA HIS A 47 15.64 -11.58 7.75
C HIS A 47 16.02 -11.53 9.23
N TYR A 48 15.04 -11.34 10.11
CA TYR A 48 15.29 -11.31 11.55
C TYR A 48 15.90 -12.61 12.08
N ARG A 49 15.44 -13.75 11.56
CA ARG A 49 15.87 -15.08 12.06
C ARG A 49 17.21 -15.53 11.49
N TRP A 50 17.45 -15.28 10.20
CA TRP A 50 18.61 -15.85 9.48
C TRP A 50 19.47 -14.83 8.76
N GLY A 51 19.11 -13.54 8.75
CA GLY A 51 19.82 -12.49 8.03
C GLY A 51 19.58 -12.51 6.51
N GLU A 52 18.77 -13.44 6.00
CA GLU A 52 18.53 -13.60 4.59
C GLU A 52 17.43 -12.64 4.08
N PRO A 53 17.58 -12.06 2.89
CA PRO A 53 16.55 -11.23 2.31
C PRO A 53 15.31 -12.07 1.94
N ALA A 54 14.12 -11.45 2.07
CA ALA A 54 12.86 -12.01 1.58
C ALA A 54 12.31 -11.09 0.49
N ASP A 55 12.96 -11.11 -0.66
CA ASP A 55 12.76 -10.19 -1.77
C ASP A 55 11.51 -10.55 -2.61
N VAL A 56 10.35 -10.37 -2.00
CA VAL A 56 9.04 -10.71 -2.59
C VAL A 56 8.09 -9.52 -2.51
N VAL A 57 7.49 -9.18 -3.65
CA VAL A 57 6.36 -8.25 -3.71
C VAL A 57 5.06 -9.07 -3.75
N VAL A 58 4.18 -8.85 -2.78
CA VAL A 58 2.83 -9.45 -2.78
C VAL A 58 1.84 -8.36 -3.19
N ARG A 59 1.32 -8.47 -4.40
CA ARG A 59 0.33 -7.53 -4.96
C ARG A 59 -1.08 -7.94 -4.53
N LEU A 60 -1.84 -6.98 -4.02
CA LEU A 60 -3.10 -7.20 -3.31
C LEU A 60 -4.17 -6.21 -3.80
N PRO A 61 -4.86 -6.53 -4.92
CA PRO A 61 -6.03 -5.74 -5.32
C PRO A 61 -7.12 -5.83 -4.26
N ALA A 62 -7.44 -4.69 -3.62
CA ALA A 62 -8.30 -4.59 -2.44
C ALA A 62 -9.51 -3.67 -2.68
N GLY A 63 -10.40 -3.58 -1.72
CA GLY A 63 -11.47 -2.60 -1.67
C GLY A 63 -12.72 -2.96 -2.48
N ALA A 64 -13.78 -2.23 -2.22
CA ALA A 64 -15.10 -2.36 -2.85
C ALA A 64 -15.18 -1.57 -4.19
N GLY A 65 -16.41 -1.41 -4.71
CA GLY A 65 -16.70 -0.59 -5.90
C GLY A 65 -16.76 -1.37 -7.21
N THR A 66 -16.48 -2.68 -7.21
CA THR A 66 -16.54 -3.54 -8.41
C THR A 66 -17.79 -4.43 -8.45
N GLN A 67 -18.71 -4.29 -7.50
CA GLN A 67 -19.97 -5.05 -7.38
C GLN A 67 -19.78 -6.58 -7.30
N ALA A 68 -18.63 -7.03 -6.80
CA ALA A 68 -18.28 -8.46 -6.70
C ALA A 68 -18.69 -9.11 -5.37
N GLY A 69 -19.47 -8.41 -4.54
CA GLY A 69 -19.95 -8.88 -3.25
C GLY A 69 -18.90 -8.92 -2.14
N PRO A 70 -19.28 -9.36 -0.93
CA PRO A 70 -18.45 -9.22 0.28
C PRO A 70 -17.16 -10.04 0.24
N PHE A 71 -17.12 -11.12 -0.53
CA PHE A 71 -15.93 -11.99 -0.64
C PHE A 71 -14.86 -11.44 -1.59
N HIS A 72 -15.09 -10.28 -2.21
CA HIS A 72 -14.18 -9.65 -3.16
C HIS A 72 -14.08 -8.13 -2.93
N SER A 73 -14.38 -7.67 -1.73
CA SER A 73 -14.49 -6.23 -1.45
C SER A 73 -13.81 -5.80 -0.15
N GLN A 74 -12.99 -6.65 0.43
CA GLN A 74 -12.34 -6.38 1.70
C GLN A 74 -11.12 -5.45 1.54
N THR A 75 -10.84 -4.71 2.61
CA THR A 75 -9.62 -3.94 2.82
C THR A 75 -8.96 -4.49 4.08
N ASN A 76 -7.89 -5.23 3.94
CA ASN A 76 -7.30 -6.02 5.02
C ASN A 76 -5.81 -5.71 5.28
N GLU A 77 -5.34 -4.55 4.84
CA GLU A 77 -3.99 -4.05 5.08
C GLU A 77 -3.67 -3.95 6.58
N SER A 78 -4.66 -3.63 7.41
CA SER A 78 -4.53 -3.55 8.86
C SER A 78 -4.11 -4.88 9.52
N TRP A 79 -4.43 -6.03 8.91
CA TRP A 79 -4.00 -7.33 9.41
C TRP A 79 -2.49 -7.47 9.48
N PHE A 80 -1.78 -6.76 8.60
CA PHE A 80 -0.34 -6.84 8.45
C PHE A 80 0.41 -5.66 9.07
N ALA A 81 -0.28 -4.56 9.39
CA ALA A 81 0.33 -3.36 9.98
C ALA A 81 0.99 -3.63 11.33
N HIS A 82 0.54 -4.66 12.05
CA HIS A 82 1.10 -5.10 13.33
C HIS A 82 2.21 -6.15 13.20
N VAL A 83 2.60 -6.52 11.98
CA VAL A 83 3.58 -7.58 11.75
C VAL A 83 4.94 -6.96 11.40
N PRO A 84 5.91 -6.95 12.35
CA PRO A 84 7.24 -6.45 12.08
C PRO A 84 7.92 -7.24 10.95
N GLY A 85 8.68 -6.53 10.10
CA GLY A 85 9.40 -7.13 8.97
C GLY A 85 8.67 -7.03 7.62
N LEU A 86 7.44 -6.54 7.61
CA LEU A 86 6.69 -6.25 6.39
C LEU A 86 6.70 -4.76 6.08
N LYS A 87 6.66 -4.41 4.79
CA LYS A 87 6.35 -3.06 4.31
C LYS A 87 4.98 -3.07 3.64
N ILE A 88 4.20 -2.01 3.82
CA ILE A 88 2.84 -1.89 3.30
C ILE A 88 2.72 -0.61 2.49
N VAL A 89 2.35 -0.76 1.23
CA VAL A 89 2.25 0.32 0.25
C VAL A 89 0.82 0.37 -0.29
N TYR A 90 0.29 1.57 -0.47
CA TYR A 90 -1.08 1.77 -0.96
C TYR A 90 -1.19 3.08 -1.77
N PRO A 91 -0.87 3.07 -3.07
CA PRO A 91 -0.97 4.27 -3.92
C PRO A 91 -2.41 4.73 -4.13
N SER A 92 -2.57 6.03 -4.36
CA SER A 92 -3.85 6.67 -4.69
C SER A 92 -3.98 7.09 -6.16
N ASN A 93 -2.89 7.10 -6.91
CA ASN A 93 -2.84 7.60 -8.29
C ASN A 93 -1.81 6.85 -9.15
N PRO A 94 -1.89 6.94 -10.50
CA PRO A 94 -1.02 6.19 -11.41
C PRO A 94 0.47 6.55 -11.30
N PHE A 95 0.81 7.81 -11.04
CA PHE A 95 2.20 8.25 -10.88
C PHE A 95 2.84 7.56 -9.65
N ASP A 96 2.15 7.61 -8.52
CA ASP A 96 2.62 6.97 -7.30
C ASP A 96 2.63 5.43 -7.44
N ALA A 97 1.63 4.86 -8.11
CA ALA A 97 1.57 3.42 -8.35
C ALA A 97 2.82 2.93 -9.07
N LYS A 98 3.25 3.57 -10.16
CA LYS A 98 4.49 3.20 -10.86
C LYS A 98 5.72 3.40 -9.98
N GLY A 99 5.87 4.58 -9.37
CA GLY A 99 7.07 4.93 -8.61
C GLY A 99 7.28 4.05 -7.38
N LEU A 100 6.20 3.77 -6.65
CA LEU A 100 6.20 2.90 -5.47
C LEU A 100 6.42 1.43 -5.84
N LEU A 101 5.86 0.96 -6.97
CA LEU A 101 6.09 -0.40 -7.45
C LEU A 101 7.56 -0.62 -7.83
N LEU A 102 8.17 0.34 -8.51
CA LEU A 102 9.60 0.30 -8.84
C LEU A 102 10.48 0.33 -7.58
N THR A 103 10.04 1.04 -6.53
CA THR A 103 10.70 1.00 -5.22
C THR A 103 10.53 -0.37 -4.56
N ALA A 104 9.33 -0.97 -4.63
CA ALA A 104 9.07 -2.30 -4.08
C ALA A 104 9.95 -3.37 -4.73
N PHE A 105 10.14 -3.30 -6.04
CA PHE A 105 11.06 -4.18 -6.75
C PHE A 105 12.55 -3.95 -6.45
N ALA A 106 12.90 -2.78 -5.95
CA ALA A 106 14.28 -2.48 -5.56
C ALA A 106 14.57 -2.76 -4.08
N ASP A 107 13.54 -3.01 -3.28
CA ASP A 107 13.66 -3.27 -1.84
C ASP A 107 13.99 -4.74 -1.57
N PRO A 108 14.98 -5.06 -0.72
CA PRO A 108 15.32 -6.45 -0.38
C PRO A 108 14.38 -7.10 0.65
N ASN A 109 13.37 -6.38 1.12
CA ASN A 109 12.42 -6.87 2.13
C ASN A 109 11.06 -7.16 1.49
N PRO A 110 10.20 -7.95 2.16
CA PRO A 110 8.88 -8.24 1.65
C PRO A 110 7.99 -6.99 1.67
N VAL A 111 7.35 -6.73 0.53
CA VAL A 111 6.45 -5.60 0.35
C VAL A 111 5.04 -6.10 0.02
N LEU A 112 4.08 -5.73 0.85
CA LEU A 112 2.65 -5.90 0.56
C LEU A 112 2.17 -4.67 -0.19
N TYR A 113 1.86 -4.85 -1.46
CA TYR A 113 1.50 -3.79 -2.38
C TYR A 113 -0.01 -3.82 -2.63
N PHE A 114 -0.75 -3.02 -1.88
CA PHE A 114 -2.21 -2.89 -2.00
C PHE A 114 -2.57 -1.90 -3.10
N GLU A 115 -3.64 -2.19 -3.82
CA GLU A 115 -4.20 -1.31 -4.85
C GLU A 115 -5.72 -1.33 -4.75
N HIS A 116 -6.35 -0.15 -4.64
CA HIS A 116 -7.81 -0.10 -4.57
C HIS A 116 -8.43 -0.33 -5.95
N LYS A 117 -9.19 -1.40 -6.12
CA LYS A 117 -9.75 -1.83 -7.42
C LYS A 117 -10.62 -0.77 -8.11
N PHE A 118 -11.33 0.05 -7.34
CA PHE A 118 -12.14 1.13 -7.90
C PHE A 118 -11.26 2.14 -8.67
N LEU A 119 -10.05 2.41 -8.19
CA LEU A 119 -9.14 3.38 -8.81
C LEU A 119 -8.62 2.94 -10.18
N TYR A 120 -8.62 1.66 -10.50
CA TYR A 120 -8.17 1.17 -11.81
C TYR A 120 -8.93 1.76 -13.00
N ARG A 121 -10.18 2.17 -12.79
CA ARG A 121 -11.06 2.69 -13.86
C ARG A 121 -11.57 4.11 -13.60
N SER A 122 -11.43 4.61 -12.38
CA SER A 122 -11.93 5.94 -11.98
C SER A 122 -10.83 7.00 -11.93
N THR A 123 -9.55 6.59 -12.01
CA THR A 123 -8.44 7.52 -11.85
C THR A 123 -7.49 7.41 -13.03
N GLU A 124 -7.26 8.54 -13.67
CA GLU A 124 -6.29 8.70 -14.75
C GLU A 124 -5.23 9.73 -14.36
N GLY A 125 -4.04 9.63 -14.93
CA GLY A 125 -2.96 10.58 -14.67
C GLY A 125 -1.77 10.37 -15.60
N LEU A 126 -0.99 11.42 -15.76
CA LEU A 126 0.24 11.37 -16.54
C LEU A 126 1.30 10.56 -15.77
N VAL A 127 1.85 9.56 -16.42
CA VAL A 127 2.93 8.73 -15.89
C VAL A 127 4.15 8.89 -16.79
N PRO A 128 5.28 9.42 -16.29
CA PRO A 128 6.49 9.54 -17.09
C PRO A 128 6.97 8.17 -17.61
N GLU A 129 7.45 8.13 -18.85
CA GLU A 129 8.05 6.91 -19.42
C GLU A 129 9.38 6.56 -18.74
N SER A 130 10.11 7.58 -18.31
CA SER A 130 11.38 7.42 -17.62
C SER A 130 11.28 6.59 -16.33
N TYR A 131 12.40 5.98 -15.95
CA TYR A 131 12.51 5.28 -14.67
C TYR A 131 12.57 6.29 -13.53
N TYR A 132 11.74 6.10 -12.51
CA TYR A 132 11.77 6.86 -11.26
C TYR A 132 11.28 5.99 -10.10
N LYS A 133 11.70 6.34 -8.90
CA LYS A 133 11.25 5.71 -7.65
C LYS A 133 10.64 6.75 -6.72
N ILE A 134 9.68 6.31 -5.93
CA ILE A 134 9.16 7.08 -4.80
C ILE A 134 9.59 6.35 -3.53
N PRO A 135 10.31 7.02 -2.62
CA PRO A 135 10.80 6.38 -1.41
C PRO A 135 9.64 6.00 -0.48
N PHE A 136 9.75 4.85 0.17
CA PHE A 136 8.82 4.47 1.23
C PHE A 136 8.99 5.36 2.46
N GLY A 137 7.91 5.55 3.22
CA GLY A 137 7.91 6.43 4.39
C GLY A 137 7.96 7.92 4.03
N LYS A 138 7.51 8.29 2.82
CA LYS A 138 7.34 9.68 2.39
C LYS A 138 5.94 9.89 1.83
N ALA A 139 5.14 10.61 2.61
CA ALA A 139 3.79 11.02 2.24
C ALA A 139 3.81 12.14 1.19
N ALA A 140 2.66 12.41 0.58
CA ALA A 140 2.46 13.54 -0.30
C ALA A 140 1.38 14.47 0.22
N LEU A 141 1.70 15.75 0.35
CA LEU A 141 0.69 16.78 0.56
C LEU A 141 0.02 17.07 -0.79
N VAL A 142 -1.18 16.53 -0.99
CA VAL A 142 -1.91 16.60 -2.28
C VAL A 142 -2.90 17.75 -2.35
N ASN A 143 -3.17 18.40 -1.23
CA ASN A 143 -3.92 19.64 -1.10
C ASN A 143 -3.40 20.42 0.10
N GLU A 144 -3.31 21.74 -0.05
CA GLU A 144 -2.89 22.63 1.03
C GLU A 144 -4.06 23.42 1.60
N GLY A 145 -4.15 23.50 2.92
CA GLY A 145 -5.14 24.26 3.64
C GLY A 145 -4.73 24.57 5.06
N THR A 146 -5.60 25.22 5.83
CA THR A 146 -5.29 25.68 7.17
C THR A 146 -6.37 25.36 8.20
N GLN A 147 -7.52 24.83 7.77
CA GLN A 147 -8.67 24.61 8.66
C GLN A 147 -8.59 23.28 9.39
N LEU A 148 -8.11 22.23 8.71
CA LEU A 148 -7.85 20.91 9.30
C LEU A 148 -6.87 20.13 8.42
N SER A 149 -6.34 19.03 8.95
CA SER A 149 -5.57 18.03 8.22
C SER A 149 -6.43 16.78 8.02
N ILE A 150 -6.48 16.27 6.79
CA ILE A 150 -7.05 14.97 6.46
C ILE A 150 -5.90 14.05 6.12
N ILE A 151 -5.68 13.02 6.94
CA ILE A 151 -4.59 12.06 6.78
C ILE A 151 -5.20 10.77 6.29
N THR A 152 -4.87 10.36 5.07
CA THR A 152 -5.53 9.23 4.43
C THR A 152 -4.64 8.56 3.38
N TYR A 153 -5.16 7.57 2.65
CA TYR A 153 -4.46 6.84 1.59
C TYR A 153 -5.43 6.21 0.59
N GLY A 154 -4.93 5.78 -0.54
CA GLY A 154 -5.70 5.06 -1.55
C GLY A 154 -6.96 5.83 -1.99
N LEU A 155 -8.13 5.18 -1.95
CA LEU A 155 -9.40 5.81 -2.33
C LEU A 155 -9.81 6.97 -1.42
N GLY A 156 -9.42 6.94 -0.14
CA GLY A 156 -9.70 8.01 0.82
C GLY A 156 -9.17 9.38 0.40
N VAL A 157 -8.09 9.42 -0.37
CA VAL A 157 -7.53 10.67 -0.93
C VAL A 157 -8.52 11.33 -1.90
N HIS A 158 -9.21 10.53 -2.71
CA HIS A 158 -10.22 11.03 -3.65
C HIS A 158 -11.46 11.54 -2.93
N TRP A 159 -11.96 10.79 -1.95
CA TRP A 159 -13.08 11.23 -1.11
C TRP A 159 -12.76 12.52 -0.36
N ALA A 160 -11.54 12.63 0.18
CA ALA A 160 -11.12 13.85 0.86
C ALA A 160 -11.13 15.07 -0.08
N LYS A 161 -10.66 14.90 -1.32
CA LYS A 161 -10.69 15.97 -2.34
C LYS A 161 -12.12 16.38 -2.71
N GLU A 162 -12.98 15.40 -2.99
CA GLU A 162 -14.40 15.64 -3.32
C GLU A 162 -15.12 16.40 -2.21
N VAL A 163 -14.98 15.98 -0.95
CA VAL A 163 -15.60 16.65 0.20
C VAL A 163 -15.04 18.05 0.41
N CYS A 164 -13.72 18.24 0.26
CA CYS A 164 -13.12 19.58 0.38
C CYS A 164 -13.64 20.53 -0.69
N GLU A 165 -13.83 20.05 -1.91
CA GLU A 165 -14.39 20.84 -3.01
C GLU A 165 -15.87 21.17 -2.76
N GLU A 166 -16.70 20.17 -2.43
CA GLU A 166 -18.13 20.32 -2.16
C GLU A 166 -18.42 21.30 -1.01
N LEU A 167 -17.67 21.19 0.09
CA LEU A 167 -17.83 22.03 1.27
C LEU A 167 -17.00 23.33 1.23
N SER A 168 -16.23 23.56 0.17
CA SER A 168 -15.25 24.66 0.09
C SER A 168 -14.29 24.69 1.28
N LEU A 169 -13.88 23.51 1.76
CA LEU A 169 -13.07 23.32 2.93
C LEU A 169 -11.58 23.45 2.59
N LYS A 170 -10.87 24.33 3.29
CA LYS A 170 -9.42 24.52 3.11
C LYS A 170 -8.65 23.56 4.05
N ALA A 171 -8.52 22.32 3.64
CA ALA A 171 -7.81 21.30 4.40
C ALA A 171 -6.45 20.96 3.78
N ASP A 172 -5.46 20.64 4.62
CA ASP A 172 -4.35 19.82 4.18
C ASP A 172 -4.88 18.40 3.91
N ILE A 173 -4.56 17.83 2.75
CA ILE A 173 -4.81 16.40 2.48
C ILE A 173 -3.46 15.73 2.32
N LEU A 174 -3.12 14.88 3.27
CA LEU A 174 -1.88 14.13 3.30
C LEU A 174 -2.16 12.70 2.85
N ASP A 175 -1.65 12.35 1.66
CA ASP A 175 -1.63 10.98 1.15
C ASP A 175 -0.44 10.23 1.74
N LEU A 176 -0.70 9.25 2.57
CA LEU A 176 0.34 8.47 3.26
C LEU A 176 1.19 7.64 2.29
N ARG A 177 0.67 7.19 1.16
CA ARG A 177 1.36 6.32 0.17
C ARG A 177 1.85 4.99 0.73
N THR A 178 2.40 5.02 1.94
CA THR A 178 2.91 3.85 2.66
C THR A 178 2.37 3.83 4.09
N LEU A 179 1.89 2.67 4.52
CA LEU A 179 1.38 2.48 5.88
C LEU A 179 2.45 1.93 6.81
N VAL A 180 3.43 1.21 6.24
CA VAL A 180 4.62 0.73 6.94
C VAL A 180 5.81 0.83 5.98
N PRO A 181 6.79 1.72 6.25
CA PRO A 181 6.82 2.70 7.33
C PRO A 181 5.89 3.89 7.09
N LEU A 182 5.41 4.53 8.16
CA LEU A 182 4.69 5.81 8.10
C LEU A 182 5.66 7.00 8.04
N ASP A 183 5.24 8.07 7.37
CA ASP A 183 5.92 9.37 7.41
C ASP A 183 5.43 10.20 8.61
N TYR A 184 5.98 9.91 9.79
CA TYR A 184 5.61 10.62 11.02
C TYR A 184 5.98 12.11 10.96
N GLU A 185 7.03 12.49 10.24
CA GLU A 185 7.46 13.87 10.08
C GLU A 185 6.38 14.71 9.38
N SER A 186 5.93 14.27 8.20
CA SER A 186 4.86 14.95 7.46
C SER A 186 3.52 14.95 8.20
N ILE A 187 3.22 13.89 8.93
CA ILE A 187 2.03 13.80 9.80
C ILE A 187 2.12 14.87 10.90
N GLU A 188 3.24 14.96 11.60
CA GLU A 188 3.45 15.92 12.66
C GLU A 188 3.38 17.37 12.15
N GLU A 189 4.00 17.66 11.00
CA GLU A 189 3.99 18.99 10.39
C GLU A 189 2.57 19.48 10.10
N THR A 190 1.76 18.66 9.40
CA THR A 190 0.40 19.06 9.06
C THR A 190 -0.50 19.18 10.29
N VAL A 191 -0.35 18.29 11.28
CA VAL A 191 -1.09 18.34 12.56
C VAL A 191 -0.73 19.60 13.34
N ARG A 192 0.53 19.96 13.44
CA ARG A 192 0.97 21.19 14.11
C ARG A 192 0.44 22.45 13.42
N LYS A 193 0.36 22.43 12.09
CA LYS A 193 -0.14 23.55 11.29
C LYS A 193 -1.62 23.82 11.53
N THR A 194 -2.46 22.79 11.51
CA THR A 194 -3.91 22.94 11.53
C THR A 194 -4.54 22.75 12.91
N ASN A 195 -3.87 22.02 13.80
CA ASN A 195 -4.34 21.65 15.14
C ASN A 195 -5.73 20.94 15.16
N ARG A 196 -6.15 20.38 14.02
CA ARG A 196 -7.39 19.60 13.84
C ARG A 196 -7.13 18.50 12.84
N VAL A 197 -7.53 17.29 13.15
CA VAL A 197 -7.22 16.10 12.34
C VAL A 197 -8.47 15.26 12.10
N CYS A 198 -8.59 14.80 10.85
CA CYS A 198 -9.46 13.71 10.43
C CYS A 198 -8.57 12.59 9.86
N VAL A 199 -8.84 11.34 10.23
CA VAL A 199 -8.13 10.15 9.73
C VAL A 199 -9.13 9.20 9.08
#